data_76cb58a7e3b3bc218216522dbd47462e
#
_entry.id   76cb58a7e3b3bc218216522dbd47462e
#
_cell.length_a   1.000
_cell.length_b   1.000
_cell.length_c   1.000
_cell.angle_alpha   90.00
_cell.angle_beta   90.00
_cell.angle_gamma   90.00
#
_symmetry.space_group_name_H-M   'P 1'
#
loop_
_entity.id
_entity.type
_entity.pdbx_description
1 polymer ?
#
loop_
_entity_poly.entity_id
_entity_poly.type
_entity_poly.pdbx_seq_one_letter_code
_entity_poly.pdbx_strand_id
1 'polypeptide(L)'
;MAALESLFQAAHYNWDDPLSAKSYAEWRDRLSEKRDEVTLEADHYQLRTTTDSGDLVEATLRLSSQDLHTVASTLQFRNREWVEISELPDAPAPSQHASSKEGAAAALRTHPARSDQPSEVPTLAATPGEELAVVAVLHRLGADLGDPVEITRSGGEVLVSGTGIGLERQQEIREELRTMPRVTVRLSSEPSAASPGLEGRSPSRISVGPGTGRLQKEIEKHLGGRAAFEQFADGVFEMADAFMSRAYALRRLAQRFPPDIEAQMTSEQKQTLDRLRREHAGALLENVTGIEGHIRSALDTTLDGTQQVNPSGPWQDETEQLFVEARHAETMLVALLGVSVDEVQPAELPAQVAACLAQLRKRAENYQRLTIAR
;
A
#
# COMPACT_ATOMS: atom_id res chain seq x y z
N MET A 1 4.96 9.93 16.63
CA MET A 1 6.38 10.28 16.74
C MET A 1 7.03 9.58 17.95
N ALA A 2 6.60 9.80 19.20
CA ALA A 2 7.23 9.17 20.40
C ALA A 2 7.28 7.64 20.38
N ALA A 3 6.28 6.95 19.80
CA ALA A 3 6.28 5.48 19.70
C ALA A 3 7.35 4.96 18.75
N LEU A 4 7.52 5.60 17.58
CA LEU A 4 8.57 5.25 16.61
C LEU A 4 9.97 5.51 17.16
N GLU A 5 10.18 6.63 17.82
CA GLU A 5 11.45 6.95 18.48
C GLU A 5 11.82 5.89 19.53
N SER A 6 10.84 5.41 20.31
CA SER A 6 11.06 4.34 21.29
C SER A 6 11.48 3.01 20.62
N LEU A 7 10.93 2.68 19.44
CA LEU A 7 11.31 1.49 18.67
C LEU A 7 12.76 1.57 18.18
N PHE A 8 13.15 2.71 17.65
CA PHE A 8 14.52 2.94 17.19
C PHE A 8 15.52 2.88 18.34
N GLN A 9 15.16 3.45 19.51
CA GLN A 9 15.99 3.39 20.71
C GLN A 9 16.13 1.95 21.22
N ALA A 10 15.06 1.18 21.29
CA ALA A 10 15.08 -0.23 21.70
C ALA A 10 15.94 -1.07 20.75
N ALA A 11 15.87 -0.82 19.46
CA ALA A 11 16.67 -1.48 18.42
C ALA A 11 18.13 -0.97 18.34
N HIS A 12 18.50 0.03 19.11
CA HIS A 12 19.79 0.73 19.01
C HIS A 12 20.10 1.24 17.59
N TYR A 13 19.05 1.65 16.86
CA TYR A 13 19.18 2.26 15.53
C TYR A 13 19.08 3.78 15.65
N ASN A 14 19.86 4.50 14.86
CA ASN A 14 19.94 5.95 14.97
C ASN A 14 18.66 6.62 14.45
N TRP A 15 17.91 7.28 15.35
CA TRP A 15 16.70 8.00 15.03
C TRP A 15 16.95 9.33 14.30
N ASP A 16 18.05 10.02 14.60
CA ASP A 16 18.34 11.35 14.07
C ASP A 16 18.78 11.33 12.58
N ASP A 17 19.31 10.19 12.13
CA ASP A 17 19.76 10.00 10.75
C ASP A 17 19.45 8.57 10.27
N PRO A 18 18.17 8.21 10.19
CA PRO A 18 17.77 6.82 9.98
C PRO A 18 17.97 6.33 8.54
N LEU A 19 18.15 7.22 7.58
CA LEU A 19 18.36 6.90 6.17
C LEU A 19 19.85 6.75 5.81
N SER A 20 20.77 7.02 6.71
CA SER A 20 22.19 7.01 6.37
C SER A 20 22.82 5.61 6.34
N ALA A 21 23.73 5.40 5.40
CA ALA A 21 24.56 4.20 5.34
C ALA A 21 25.38 3.99 6.63
N LYS A 22 25.73 5.08 7.32
CA LYS A 22 26.42 5.05 8.59
C LYS A 22 25.57 4.45 9.69
N SER A 23 24.32 4.88 9.85
CA SER A 23 23.40 4.35 10.85
C SER A 23 23.12 2.85 10.62
N TYR A 24 22.97 2.44 9.37
CA TYR A 24 22.87 1.04 8.99
C TYR A 24 24.12 0.24 9.36
N ALA A 25 25.32 0.74 9.04
CA ALA A 25 26.58 0.08 9.36
C ALA A 25 26.80 -0.04 10.88
N GLU A 26 26.53 1.02 11.64
CA GLU A 26 26.66 1.01 13.10
C GLU A 26 25.72 0.00 13.78
N TRP A 27 24.47 -0.12 13.32
CA TRP A 27 23.55 -1.15 13.79
C TRP A 27 24.07 -2.55 13.43
N ARG A 28 24.38 -2.78 12.16
CA ARG A 28 24.87 -4.05 11.63
C ARG A 28 26.13 -4.56 12.36
N ASP A 29 27.05 -3.67 12.70
CA ASP A 29 28.32 -4.02 13.36
C ASP A 29 28.16 -4.42 14.83
N ARG A 30 27.04 -4.05 15.46
CA ARG A 30 26.68 -4.49 16.83
C ARG A 30 26.07 -5.89 16.87
N LEU A 31 25.64 -6.43 15.72
CA LEU A 31 25.03 -7.74 15.67
C LEU A 31 26.09 -8.84 15.79
N SER A 32 25.89 -9.75 16.74
CA SER A 32 26.74 -10.94 16.93
C SER A 32 26.50 -12.01 15.85
N GLU A 33 25.24 -12.14 15.43
CA GLU A 33 24.82 -13.06 14.37
C GLU A 33 24.04 -12.28 13.32
N LYS A 34 24.47 -12.36 12.07
CA LYS A 34 23.87 -11.66 10.95
C LYS A 34 24.05 -12.42 9.64
N ARG A 35 23.10 -12.24 8.75
CA ARG A 35 23.19 -12.68 7.36
C ARG A 35 23.02 -11.46 6.47
N ASP A 36 24.04 -11.21 5.66
CA ASP A 36 24.08 -10.12 4.70
C ASP A 36 23.83 -10.63 3.29
N GLU A 37 23.04 -9.88 2.54
CA GLU A 37 22.76 -10.10 1.14
C GLU A 37 22.91 -8.78 0.40
N VAL A 38 23.57 -8.80 -0.75
CA VAL A 38 23.74 -7.63 -1.62
C VAL A 38 23.25 -8.01 -2.99
N THR A 39 22.28 -7.27 -3.49
CA THR A 39 21.74 -7.42 -4.84
C THR A 39 21.92 -6.10 -5.61
N LEU A 40 22.14 -6.21 -6.91
CA LEU A 40 22.15 -5.07 -7.83
C LEU A 40 20.85 -5.11 -8.61
N GLU A 41 20.04 -4.08 -8.42
CA GLU A 41 18.74 -3.90 -9.10
C GLU A 41 18.82 -2.68 -10.02
N ALA A 42 18.82 -2.91 -11.32
CA ALA A 42 18.86 -1.87 -12.35
C ALA A 42 19.87 -0.74 -12.08
N ASP A 43 19.49 0.27 -11.32
CA ASP A 43 20.27 1.47 -10.99
C ASP A 43 20.52 1.66 -9.47
N HIS A 44 20.23 0.61 -8.65
CA HIS A 44 20.42 0.65 -7.20
C HIS A 44 21.10 -0.64 -6.69
N TYR A 45 21.96 -0.47 -5.67
CA TYR A 45 22.39 -1.58 -4.82
C TYR A 45 21.39 -1.72 -3.66
N GLN A 46 20.95 -2.93 -3.40
CA GLN A 46 20.17 -3.25 -2.21
C GLN A 46 21.01 -4.08 -1.26
N LEU A 47 21.26 -3.54 -0.08
CA LEU A 47 21.91 -4.24 1.03
C LEU A 47 20.82 -4.68 2.00
N ARG A 48 20.78 -5.97 2.32
CA ARG A 48 19.83 -6.53 3.29
C ARG A 48 20.60 -7.26 4.37
N THR A 49 20.35 -6.93 5.63
CA THR A 49 20.89 -7.63 6.79
C THR A 49 19.74 -8.18 7.61
N THR A 50 19.80 -9.48 7.90
CA THR A 50 18.84 -10.17 8.78
C THR A 50 19.54 -10.73 10.01
N THR A 51 18.85 -10.75 11.15
CA THR A 51 19.35 -11.27 12.43
C THR A 51 18.23 -11.88 13.25
N ASP A 52 18.57 -12.89 14.06
CA ASP A 52 17.67 -13.49 15.03
C ASP A 52 17.76 -12.81 16.41
N SER A 53 18.65 -11.82 16.58
CA SER A 53 18.89 -11.12 17.85
C SER A 53 18.41 -9.66 17.82
N GLY A 54 17.93 -9.17 19.00
CA GLY A 54 17.47 -7.77 19.14
C GLY A 54 16.03 -7.52 18.65
N ASP A 55 15.62 -6.27 18.70
CA ASP A 55 14.26 -5.84 18.33
C ASP A 55 14.11 -5.54 16.84
N LEU A 56 15.16 -5.12 16.14
CA LEU A 56 15.23 -4.96 14.69
C LEU A 56 15.78 -6.24 14.07
N VAL A 57 14.94 -6.98 13.35
CA VAL A 57 15.27 -8.31 12.81
C VAL A 57 15.72 -8.28 11.35
N GLU A 58 15.38 -7.23 10.64
CA GLU A 58 15.79 -7.01 9.26
C GLU A 58 15.94 -5.52 8.98
N ALA A 59 17.01 -5.15 8.29
CA ALA A 59 17.20 -3.83 7.73
C ALA A 59 17.63 -3.97 6.27
N THR A 60 17.00 -3.16 5.42
CA THR A 60 17.34 -3.04 4.00
C THR A 60 17.74 -1.62 3.71
N LEU A 61 18.85 -1.44 2.98
CA LEU A 61 19.34 -0.13 2.54
C LEU A 61 19.48 -0.13 1.03
N ARG A 62 18.86 0.84 0.35
CA ARG A 62 19.00 1.06 -1.09
C ARG A 62 19.93 2.21 -1.36
N LEU A 63 20.92 1.97 -2.22
CA LEU A 63 21.94 2.94 -2.63
C LEU A 63 21.86 3.16 -4.13
N SER A 64 21.92 4.40 -4.59
CA SER A 64 22.07 4.71 -6.00
C SER A 64 23.35 4.09 -6.56
N SER A 65 23.27 3.44 -7.73
CA SER A 65 24.45 2.85 -8.37
C SER A 65 25.42 3.88 -8.93
N GLN A 66 25.02 5.14 -9.07
CA GLN A 66 25.82 6.21 -9.64
C GLN A 66 26.81 6.81 -8.64
N ASP A 67 26.36 7.06 -7.41
CA ASP A 67 27.10 7.80 -6.40
C ASP A 67 27.01 7.18 -5.00
N LEU A 68 26.33 6.03 -4.85
CA LEU A 68 26.17 5.30 -3.59
C LEU A 68 25.47 6.09 -2.49
N HIS A 69 24.75 7.19 -2.81
CA HIS A 69 23.91 7.84 -1.81
C HIS A 69 22.71 6.96 -1.47
N THR A 70 22.22 7.09 -0.26
CA THR A 70 21.09 6.29 0.23
C THR A 70 19.77 6.90 -0.23
N VAL A 71 18.98 6.13 -0.99
CA VAL A 71 17.69 6.58 -1.52
C VAL A 71 16.50 6.07 -0.71
N ALA A 72 16.63 4.90 -0.08
CA ALA A 72 15.58 4.34 0.76
C ALA A 72 16.15 3.36 1.81
N SER A 73 15.44 3.21 2.90
CA SER A 73 15.72 2.21 3.95
C SER A 73 14.42 1.61 4.45
N THR A 74 14.41 0.30 4.68
CA THR A 74 13.29 -0.42 5.30
C THR A 74 13.80 -1.14 6.54
N LEU A 75 13.11 -0.93 7.67
CA LEU A 75 13.44 -1.51 8.96
C LEU A 75 12.27 -2.36 9.42
N GLN A 76 12.49 -3.65 9.68
CA GLN A 76 11.48 -4.57 10.19
C GLN A 76 11.81 -4.98 11.61
N PHE A 77 10.88 -4.72 12.53
CA PHE A 77 11.02 -5.02 13.95
C PHE A 77 10.41 -6.38 14.30
N ARG A 78 10.85 -6.96 15.42
CA ARG A 78 10.39 -8.26 15.92
C ARG A 78 8.90 -8.29 16.22
N ASN A 79 8.31 -7.18 16.63
CA ASN A 79 6.88 -7.00 16.83
C ASN A 79 6.07 -6.88 15.52
N ARG A 80 6.71 -7.16 14.36
CA ARG A 80 6.16 -7.07 12.99
C ARG A 80 5.83 -5.65 12.53
N GLU A 81 6.17 -4.63 13.30
CA GLU A 81 6.16 -3.27 12.78
C GLU A 81 7.30 -3.10 11.78
N TRP A 82 7.05 -2.33 10.75
CA TRP A 82 8.06 -1.96 9.78
C TRP A 82 7.99 -0.47 9.49
N VAL A 83 9.14 0.10 9.18
CA VAL A 83 9.29 1.52 8.86
C VAL A 83 10.01 1.62 7.55
N GLU A 84 9.42 2.33 6.61
CA GLU A 84 10.06 2.70 5.35
C GLU A 84 10.41 4.18 5.38
N ILE A 85 11.63 4.48 5.01
CA ILE A 85 12.20 5.83 4.98
C ILE A 85 12.77 6.02 3.58
N SER A 86 12.31 7.05 2.88
CA SER A 86 12.81 7.39 1.55
C SER A 86 13.16 8.86 1.46
N GLU A 87 14.14 9.17 0.62
CA GLU A 87 14.44 10.54 0.27
C GLU A 87 13.28 11.12 -0.54
N LEU A 88 12.78 12.28 -0.13
CA LEU A 88 11.80 13.01 -0.94
C LEU A 88 12.55 13.59 -2.15
N PRO A 89 12.07 13.34 -3.38
CA PRO A 89 12.67 13.98 -4.55
C PRO A 89 12.65 15.50 -4.33
N ASP A 90 13.81 16.12 -4.46
CA ASP A 90 13.99 17.56 -4.28
C ASP A 90 12.94 18.31 -5.11
N ALA A 91 12.01 18.97 -4.43
CA ALA A 91 11.29 20.07 -5.03
C ALA A 91 12.34 21.12 -5.43
N PRO A 92 12.34 21.66 -6.67
CA PRO A 92 13.33 22.62 -7.09
C PRO A 92 13.36 23.77 -6.08
N ALA A 93 14.47 23.90 -5.38
CA ALA A 93 14.67 24.92 -4.36
C ALA A 93 14.41 26.29 -4.97
N PRO A 94 13.63 27.17 -4.33
CA PRO A 94 13.56 28.56 -4.75
C PRO A 94 14.96 29.15 -4.62
N SER A 95 15.53 29.55 -5.75
CA SER A 95 16.86 30.17 -5.81
C SER A 95 16.91 31.38 -4.89
N GLN A 96 17.44 31.21 -3.69
CA GLN A 96 17.81 32.31 -2.82
C GLN A 96 19.12 32.88 -3.35
N HIS A 97 19.01 33.95 -4.12
CA HIS A 97 20.15 34.80 -4.40
C HIS A 97 20.67 35.41 -3.08
N ALA A 98 21.76 34.85 -2.62
CA ALA A 98 22.54 35.44 -1.54
C ALA A 98 23.04 36.82 -1.99
N SER A 99 22.62 37.86 -1.27
CA SER A 99 23.21 39.20 -1.30
C SER A 99 24.68 39.12 -0.88
N SER A 100 25.55 39.43 -1.78
CA SER A 100 26.90 39.93 -1.41
C SER A 100 27.04 41.39 -1.83
N LYS A 101 27.28 42.21 -0.84
CA LYS A 101 27.58 43.64 -0.95
C LYS A 101 28.93 43.87 -1.62
N GLU A 102 28.98 45.02 -2.23
CA GLU A 102 30.08 45.98 -2.40
C GLU A 102 30.52 46.25 -3.82
N GLY A 103 30.32 47.50 -4.20
CA GLY A 103 31.38 48.33 -4.76
C GLY A 103 31.08 49.04 -6.09
N ALA A 104 30.61 50.28 -5.97
CA ALA A 104 31.02 51.45 -6.76
C ALA A 104 30.77 51.55 -8.29
N ALA A 105 29.87 52.49 -8.60
CA ALA A 105 30.04 53.61 -9.53
C ALA A 105 30.07 53.40 -11.06
N ALA A 106 29.13 54.11 -11.65
CA ALA A 106 29.20 54.95 -12.85
C ALA A 106 28.71 54.42 -14.19
N ALA A 107 27.83 55.25 -14.69
CA ALA A 107 27.58 55.66 -16.07
C ALA A 107 26.40 55.04 -16.85
N LEU A 108 25.41 55.95 -16.96
CA LEU A 108 24.35 56.02 -17.95
C LEU A 108 24.69 55.44 -19.35
N ARG A 109 23.81 54.60 -19.89
CA ARG A 109 23.32 54.75 -21.27
C ARG A 109 21.98 54.05 -21.45
N THR A 110 20.98 54.87 -21.76
CA THR A 110 19.64 54.48 -22.17
C THR A 110 19.64 53.82 -23.55
N HIS A 111 19.08 52.60 -23.64
CA HIS A 111 18.44 52.13 -24.86
C HIS A 111 17.19 51.30 -24.49
N PRO A 112 16.01 51.54 -25.14
CA PRO A 112 14.84 50.75 -24.92
C PRO A 112 14.98 49.44 -25.75
N ALA A 113 15.37 48.39 -25.14
CA ALA A 113 15.24 47.06 -25.74
C ALA A 113 13.87 46.51 -25.39
N ARG A 114 13.06 46.32 -26.39
CA ARG A 114 11.86 45.51 -26.38
C ARG A 114 12.22 44.12 -25.84
N SER A 115 11.82 43.87 -24.62
CA SER A 115 11.83 42.52 -24.08
C SER A 115 10.56 41.82 -24.56
N ASP A 116 10.67 41.06 -25.64
CA ASP A 116 9.78 39.96 -25.92
C ASP A 116 10.11 38.87 -24.87
N GLN A 117 9.59 39.03 -23.66
CA GLN A 117 9.43 37.91 -22.76
C GLN A 117 8.24 37.09 -23.31
N PRO A 118 8.44 35.78 -23.61
CA PRO A 118 7.31 34.91 -23.76
C PRO A 118 6.51 35.00 -22.47
N SER A 119 5.27 35.41 -22.55
CA SER A 119 4.31 35.29 -21.44
C SER A 119 4.30 33.81 -21.07
N GLU A 120 4.91 33.46 -19.96
CA GLU A 120 4.67 32.18 -19.31
C GLU A 120 3.18 32.13 -19.01
N VAL A 121 2.44 31.42 -19.86
CA VAL A 121 1.07 31.05 -19.59
C VAL A 121 1.16 30.24 -18.27
N PRO A 122 0.49 30.67 -17.18
CA PRO A 122 0.54 29.93 -15.94
C PRO A 122 0.02 28.52 -16.23
N THR A 123 0.90 27.53 -16.18
CA THR A 123 0.52 26.14 -16.33
C THR A 123 -0.34 25.79 -15.13
N LEU A 124 -1.66 25.78 -15.33
CA LEU A 124 -2.62 25.41 -14.28
C LEU A 124 -2.26 24.02 -13.79
N ALA A 125 -1.96 23.91 -12.49
CA ALA A 125 -1.68 22.62 -11.86
C ALA A 125 -2.84 21.63 -12.08
N ALA A 126 -2.53 20.37 -12.25
CA ALA A 126 -3.52 19.30 -12.37
C ALA A 126 -4.42 19.29 -11.12
N THR A 127 -5.72 19.24 -11.34
CA THR A 127 -6.73 19.35 -10.27
C THR A 127 -7.03 17.97 -9.65
N PRO A 128 -7.47 17.91 -8.39
CA PRO A 128 -7.98 16.67 -7.78
C PRO A 128 -9.12 16.03 -8.57
N GLY A 129 -9.92 16.82 -9.26
CA GLY A 129 -11.02 16.35 -10.11
C GLY A 129 -10.54 15.61 -11.35
N GLU A 130 -9.43 16.03 -11.94
CA GLU A 130 -8.83 15.33 -13.09
C GLU A 130 -8.20 14.00 -12.65
N GLU A 131 -7.55 13.96 -11.51
CA GLU A 131 -7.06 12.72 -10.92
C GLU A 131 -8.22 11.76 -10.61
N LEU A 132 -9.31 12.24 -10.00
CA LEU A 132 -10.49 11.43 -9.71
C LEU A 132 -11.12 10.87 -11.00
N ALA A 133 -11.16 11.64 -12.07
CA ALA A 133 -11.66 11.17 -13.37
C ALA A 133 -10.81 10.03 -13.92
N VAL A 134 -9.47 10.11 -13.79
CA VAL A 134 -8.55 9.01 -14.15
C VAL A 134 -8.82 7.77 -13.28
N VAL A 135 -8.93 7.94 -11.96
CA VAL A 135 -9.27 6.85 -11.04
C VAL A 135 -10.58 6.17 -11.43
N ALA A 136 -11.61 6.94 -11.79
CA ALA A 136 -12.90 6.40 -12.21
C ALA A 136 -12.82 5.60 -13.53
N VAL A 137 -11.95 6.00 -14.45
CA VAL A 137 -11.70 5.23 -15.68
C VAL A 137 -10.98 3.92 -15.36
N LEU A 138 -9.91 3.97 -14.56
CA LEU A 138 -9.17 2.78 -14.15
C LEU A 138 -10.06 1.80 -13.36
N HIS A 139 -10.94 2.31 -12.51
CA HIS A 139 -11.93 1.48 -11.81
C HIS A 139 -12.88 0.77 -12.77
N ARG A 140 -13.44 1.47 -13.76
CA ARG A 140 -14.30 0.88 -14.79
C ARG A 140 -13.60 -0.24 -15.57
N LEU A 141 -12.31 -0.10 -15.79
CA LEU A 141 -11.46 -1.12 -16.40
C LEU A 141 -11.07 -2.24 -15.42
N GLY A 142 -11.30 -2.09 -14.13
CA GLY A 142 -10.80 -3.01 -13.09
C GLY A 142 -9.28 -2.92 -12.88
N ALA A 143 -8.63 -1.87 -13.40
CA ALA A 143 -7.18 -1.67 -13.31
C ALA A 143 -6.72 -1.20 -11.92
N ASP A 144 -7.65 -0.85 -11.05
CA ASP A 144 -7.40 -0.45 -9.66
C ASP A 144 -7.33 -1.64 -8.69
N LEU A 145 -7.59 -2.86 -9.15
CA LEU A 145 -7.71 -4.06 -8.30
C LEU A 145 -6.54 -5.04 -8.38
N GLY A 146 -5.55 -4.80 -9.18
CA GLY A 146 -4.44 -5.76 -9.31
C GLY A 146 -3.40 -5.34 -10.31
N ASP A 147 -3.73 -4.45 -11.25
CA ASP A 147 -2.74 -3.92 -12.16
C ASP A 147 -1.77 -3.01 -11.38
N PRO A 148 -0.44 -3.13 -11.60
CA PRO A 148 0.56 -2.28 -10.95
C PRO A 148 0.56 -0.88 -11.58
N VAL A 149 -0.56 -0.16 -11.39
CA VAL A 149 -0.78 1.19 -11.92
C VAL A 149 -0.70 2.21 -10.80
N GLU A 150 0.15 3.19 -11.00
CA GLU A 150 0.32 4.33 -10.13
C GLU A 150 -0.17 5.61 -10.84
N ILE A 151 -0.81 6.49 -10.06
CA ILE A 151 -1.31 7.77 -10.53
C ILE A 151 -0.62 8.86 -9.72
N THR A 152 -0.01 9.83 -10.39
CA THR A 152 0.69 10.94 -9.74
C THR A 152 0.28 12.26 -10.38
N ARG A 153 0.02 13.28 -9.58
CA ARG A 153 -0.13 14.67 -10.08
C ARG A 153 1.24 15.33 -10.11
N SER A 154 1.71 15.73 -11.28
CA SER A 154 3.01 16.39 -11.44
C SER A 154 2.88 17.57 -12.41
N GLY A 155 3.30 18.75 -11.98
CA GLY A 155 3.25 19.94 -12.80
C GLY A 155 1.82 20.33 -13.20
N GLY A 156 1.47 20.24 -14.46
CA GLY A 156 0.13 20.50 -14.99
C GLY A 156 -0.61 19.25 -15.45
N GLU A 157 -0.11 18.06 -15.17
CA GLU A 157 -0.58 16.79 -15.73
C GLU A 157 -0.87 15.74 -14.65
N VAL A 158 -1.74 14.79 -15.00
CA VAL A 158 -1.92 13.53 -14.26
C VAL A 158 -1.11 12.47 -14.98
N LEU A 159 -0.08 11.95 -14.34
CA LEU A 159 0.73 10.86 -14.84
C LEU A 159 0.15 9.53 -14.37
N VAL A 160 -0.12 8.62 -15.32
CA VAL A 160 -0.48 7.22 -15.06
C VAL A 160 0.72 6.38 -15.47
N SER A 161 1.37 5.74 -14.51
CA SER A 161 2.54 4.89 -14.74
C SER A 161 2.29 3.48 -14.26
N GLY A 162 3.02 2.51 -14.83
CA GLY A 162 2.92 1.12 -14.43
C GLY A 162 3.89 0.25 -15.21
N THR A 163 4.36 -0.81 -14.56
CA THR A 163 5.33 -1.77 -15.12
C THR A 163 4.81 -3.19 -14.93
N GLY A 164 5.25 -4.13 -15.78
CA GLY A 164 4.73 -5.51 -15.72
C GLY A 164 3.32 -5.68 -16.28
N ILE A 165 2.76 -4.69 -16.97
CA ILE A 165 1.40 -4.74 -17.52
C ILE A 165 1.44 -5.33 -18.91
N GLY A 166 0.62 -6.36 -19.19
CA GLY A 166 0.52 -7.00 -20.50
C GLY A 166 0.16 -6.01 -21.62
N LEU A 167 0.68 -6.21 -22.82
CA LEU A 167 0.52 -5.30 -23.95
C LEU A 167 -0.95 -4.98 -24.29
N GLU A 168 -1.82 -5.96 -24.26
CA GLU A 168 -3.26 -5.79 -24.50
C GLU A 168 -3.88 -4.87 -23.45
N ARG A 169 -3.54 -5.10 -22.18
CA ARG A 169 -4.01 -4.28 -21.05
C ARG A 169 -3.49 -2.84 -21.12
N GLN A 170 -2.23 -2.66 -21.52
CA GLN A 170 -1.68 -1.32 -21.77
C GLN A 170 -2.43 -0.57 -22.88
N GLN A 171 -2.81 -1.27 -23.95
CA GLN A 171 -3.57 -0.67 -25.06
C GLN A 171 -4.96 -0.24 -24.61
N GLU A 172 -5.65 -1.08 -23.84
CA GLU A 172 -6.97 -0.79 -23.27
C GLU A 172 -6.92 0.48 -22.39
N ILE A 173 -5.97 0.53 -21.45
CA ILE A 173 -5.80 1.69 -20.56
C ILE A 173 -5.46 2.96 -21.36
N ARG A 174 -4.54 2.87 -22.33
CA ARG A 174 -4.17 4.03 -23.17
C ARG A 174 -5.34 4.54 -24.00
N GLU A 175 -6.15 3.65 -24.57
CA GLU A 175 -7.28 4.04 -25.40
C GLU A 175 -8.34 4.77 -24.58
N GLU A 176 -8.69 4.26 -23.41
CA GLU A 176 -9.68 4.88 -22.52
C GLU A 176 -9.21 6.24 -21.95
N LEU A 177 -7.92 6.39 -21.67
CA LEU A 177 -7.36 7.63 -21.14
C LEU A 177 -6.98 8.64 -22.24
N ARG A 178 -6.94 8.24 -23.51
CA ARG A 178 -6.51 9.08 -24.65
C ARG A 178 -7.31 10.36 -24.82
N THR A 179 -8.60 10.32 -24.49
CA THR A 179 -9.50 11.46 -24.62
C THR A 179 -9.43 12.44 -23.47
N MET A 180 -8.71 12.10 -22.41
CA MET A 180 -8.63 12.94 -21.21
C MET A 180 -7.52 13.99 -21.38
N PRO A 181 -7.85 15.28 -21.23
CA PRO A 181 -6.86 16.34 -21.31
C PRO A 181 -5.89 16.26 -20.13
N ARG A 182 -4.63 16.56 -20.38
CA ARG A 182 -3.57 16.60 -19.35
C ARG A 182 -3.32 15.27 -18.64
N VAL A 183 -3.59 14.15 -19.31
CA VAL A 183 -3.26 12.81 -18.82
C VAL A 183 -2.12 12.24 -19.66
N THR A 184 -1.03 11.88 -19.01
CA THR A 184 0.12 11.21 -19.63
C THR A 184 0.19 9.77 -19.14
N VAL A 185 0.29 8.80 -20.07
CA VAL A 185 0.29 7.36 -19.75
C VAL A 185 1.65 6.76 -20.08
N ARG A 186 2.35 6.22 -19.08
CA ARG A 186 3.64 5.55 -19.17
C ARG A 186 3.53 4.13 -18.62
N LEU A 187 3.16 3.19 -19.48
CA LEU A 187 3.03 1.77 -19.12
C LEU A 187 4.08 0.95 -19.85
N SER A 188 4.69 -0.01 -19.14
CA SER A 188 5.68 -0.94 -19.66
C SER A 188 5.25 -2.38 -19.41
N SER A 189 5.58 -3.28 -20.34
CA SER A 189 5.44 -4.73 -20.15
C SER A 189 6.66 -5.37 -19.48
N GLU A 190 7.75 -4.64 -19.35
CA GLU A 190 8.88 -5.13 -18.57
C GLU A 190 8.51 -5.11 -17.09
N PRO A 191 8.72 -6.22 -16.36
CA PRO A 191 8.55 -6.19 -14.93
C PRO A 191 9.52 -5.16 -14.36
N SER A 192 9.00 -4.21 -13.56
CA SER A 192 9.89 -3.30 -12.83
C SER A 192 10.66 -4.11 -11.81
N ALA A 193 11.98 -4.02 -11.82
CA ALA A 193 12.79 -4.49 -10.71
C ALA A 193 12.47 -3.73 -9.39
N ALA A 194 11.57 -2.74 -9.43
CA ALA A 194 11.30 -1.79 -8.35
C ALA A 194 9.84 -1.77 -7.86
N SER A 195 9.03 -2.79 -8.13
CA SER A 195 7.70 -2.89 -7.50
C SER A 195 7.65 -4.06 -6.53
N PRO A 196 7.80 -3.82 -5.23
CA PRO A 196 7.46 -4.82 -4.22
C PRO A 196 5.94 -4.78 -3.99
N GLY A 197 5.16 -5.13 -4.98
CA GLY A 197 3.72 -5.13 -4.89
C GLY A 197 3.12 -6.17 -5.80
N LEU A 198 2.82 -7.34 -5.27
CA LEU A 198 2.06 -8.44 -5.85
C LEU A 198 2.80 -9.46 -6.74
N GLU A 199 4.04 -9.25 -7.12
CA GLU A 199 4.85 -10.32 -7.71
C GLU A 199 5.65 -11.04 -6.63
N GLY A 200 5.28 -12.28 -6.40
CA GLY A 200 6.06 -13.16 -5.53
C GLY A 200 5.27 -13.88 -4.46
N ARG A 201 4.00 -14.16 -4.67
CA ARG A 201 3.49 -15.43 -4.16
C ARG A 201 3.93 -16.55 -5.11
N SER A 202 5.26 -16.71 -5.25
CA SER A 202 5.78 -18.06 -5.38
C SER A 202 5.11 -18.84 -4.26
N PRO A 203 4.59 -20.06 -4.49
CA PRO A 203 4.06 -20.85 -3.40
C PRO A 203 5.16 -20.93 -2.35
N SER A 204 5.06 -20.04 -1.35
CA SER A 204 5.92 -20.08 -0.19
C SER A 204 5.86 -21.51 0.25
N ARG A 205 7.01 -22.18 0.34
CA ARG A 205 7.08 -23.50 0.95
C ARG A 205 6.39 -23.36 2.28
N ILE A 206 5.14 -23.85 2.36
CA ILE A 206 4.34 -23.87 3.56
C ILE A 206 5.17 -24.64 4.58
N SER A 207 5.84 -23.91 5.47
CA SER A 207 6.54 -24.50 6.59
C SER A 207 5.47 -24.83 7.61
N VAL A 208 4.99 -26.06 7.57
CA VAL A 208 3.99 -26.56 8.51
C VAL A 208 4.64 -26.61 9.90
N GLY A 209 4.31 -25.65 10.76
CA GLY A 209 4.71 -25.68 12.18
C GLY A 209 4.10 -26.89 12.90
N PRO A 210 4.72 -27.40 13.99
CA PRO A 210 4.32 -28.64 14.65
C PRO A 210 2.91 -28.65 15.28
N GLY A 211 2.20 -27.51 15.34
CA GLY A 211 0.84 -27.42 15.88
C GLY A 211 -0.26 -27.35 14.81
N THR A 212 0.04 -26.81 13.64
CA THR A 212 -0.93 -26.55 12.56
C THR A 212 -1.32 -27.83 11.81
N GLY A 213 -0.44 -28.81 11.75
CA GLY A 213 -0.71 -30.09 11.10
C GLY A 213 -1.83 -30.92 11.75
N ARG A 214 -2.19 -30.66 13.02
CA ARG A 214 -3.34 -31.33 13.66
C ARG A 214 -4.66 -30.71 13.23
N LEU A 215 -4.77 -29.41 13.26
CA LEU A 215 -5.97 -28.68 12.83
C LEU A 215 -6.23 -28.92 11.33
N GLN A 216 -5.21 -28.83 10.50
CA GLN A 216 -5.32 -29.15 9.08
C GLN A 216 -5.86 -30.57 8.85
N LYS A 217 -5.36 -31.60 9.55
CA LYS A 217 -5.84 -32.97 9.46
C LYS A 217 -7.31 -33.12 9.94
N GLU A 218 -7.71 -32.37 10.96
CA GLU A 218 -9.09 -32.35 11.42
C GLU A 218 -10.02 -31.73 10.35
N ILE A 219 -9.60 -30.62 9.73
CA ILE A 219 -10.33 -30.00 8.63
C ILE A 219 -10.37 -30.92 7.40
N GLU A 220 -9.23 -31.50 7.00
CA GLU A 220 -9.18 -32.51 5.91
C GLU A 220 -10.15 -33.65 6.13
N LYS A 221 -10.17 -34.21 7.37
CA LYS A 221 -11.10 -35.29 7.73
C LYS A 221 -12.57 -34.84 7.66
N HIS A 222 -12.86 -33.64 8.12
CA HIS A 222 -14.21 -33.07 8.11
C HIS A 222 -14.71 -32.83 6.68
N LEU A 223 -13.85 -32.33 5.81
CA LEU A 223 -14.14 -32.06 4.40
C LEU A 223 -14.18 -33.33 3.52
N GLY A 224 -13.78 -34.49 4.03
CA GLY A 224 -13.79 -35.74 3.29
C GLY A 224 -12.48 -36.08 2.58
N GLY A 225 -11.38 -35.42 2.93
CA GLY A 225 -10.03 -35.76 2.50
C GLY A 225 -9.26 -34.58 1.89
N ARG A 226 -8.00 -34.89 1.51
CA ARG A 226 -7.02 -33.91 1.08
C ARG A 226 -7.46 -33.08 -0.15
N ALA A 227 -8.03 -33.72 -1.16
CA ALA A 227 -8.48 -33.02 -2.37
C ALA A 227 -9.58 -31.98 -2.08
N ALA A 228 -10.53 -32.34 -1.17
CA ALA A 228 -11.57 -31.40 -0.74
C ALA A 228 -10.98 -30.24 0.09
N PHE A 229 -9.95 -30.50 0.90
CA PHE A 229 -9.23 -29.45 1.63
C PHE A 229 -8.46 -28.51 0.68
N GLU A 230 -7.79 -29.04 -0.34
CA GLU A 230 -7.09 -28.22 -1.34
C GLU A 230 -8.07 -27.28 -2.07
N GLN A 231 -9.21 -27.82 -2.51
CA GLN A 231 -10.27 -27.01 -3.14
C GLN A 231 -10.86 -25.95 -2.18
N PHE A 232 -11.05 -26.31 -0.91
CA PHE A 232 -11.47 -25.38 0.13
C PHE A 232 -10.44 -24.26 0.33
N ALA A 233 -9.16 -24.61 0.44
CA ALA A 233 -8.07 -23.66 0.62
C ALA A 233 -7.94 -22.68 -0.56
N ASP A 234 -8.02 -23.19 -1.79
CA ASP A 234 -8.01 -22.37 -3.01
C ASP A 234 -9.17 -21.35 -3.00
N GLY A 235 -10.38 -21.79 -2.65
CA GLY A 235 -11.53 -20.90 -2.52
C GLY A 235 -11.37 -19.84 -1.42
N VAL A 236 -10.79 -20.20 -0.28
CA VAL A 236 -10.47 -19.24 0.80
C VAL A 236 -9.46 -18.21 0.32
N PHE A 237 -8.37 -18.62 -0.35
CA PHE A 237 -7.36 -17.71 -0.88
C PHE A 237 -7.94 -16.76 -1.93
N GLU A 238 -8.70 -17.26 -2.88
CA GLU A 238 -9.33 -16.45 -3.92
C GLU A 238 -10.24 -15.34 -3.32
N MET A 239 -11.09 -15.73 -2.37
CA MET A 239 -11.98 -14.78 -1.70
C MET A 239 -11.23 -13.80 -0.81
N ALA A 240 -10.14 -14.25 -0.14
CA ALA A 240 -9.29 -13.38 0.66
C ALA A 240 -8.58 -12.34 -0.20
N ASP A 241 -8.00 -12.73 -1.32
CA ASP A 241 -7.40 -11.81 -2.28
C ASP A 241 -8.42 -10.82 -2.83
N ALA A 242 -9.66 -11.27 -3.11
CA ALA A 242 -10.71 -10.42 -3.61
C ALA A 242 -11.13 -9.33 -2.60
N PHE A 243 -11.36 -9.67 -1.32
CA PHE A 243 -11.71 -8.65 -0.34
C PHE A 243 -10.53 -7.73 0.01
N MET A 244 -9.31 -8.25 0.04
CA MET A 244 -8.11 -7.45 0.27
C MET A 244 -7.87 -6.43 -0.85
N SER A 245 -8.04 -6.82 -2.11
CA SER A 245 -7.94 -5.92 -3.26
C SER A 245 -8.92 -4.75 -3.13
N ARG A 246 -10.15 -5.00 -2.66
CA ARG A 246 -11.15 -3.96 -2.40
C ARG A 246 -10.78 -3.06 -1.22
N ALA A 247 -10.25 -3.63 -0.14
CA ALA A 247 -9.77 -2.87 1.00
C ALA A 247 -8.59 -1.95 0.63
N TYR A 248 -7.65 -2.43 -0.19
CA TYR A 248 -6.56 -1.62 -0.75
C TYR A 248 -7.08 -0.49 -1.65
N ALA A 249 -8.05 -0.76 -2.52
CA ALA A 249 -8.64 0.26 -3.38
C ALA A 249 -9.31 1.37 -2.56
N LEU A 250 -10.07 1.03 -1.54
CA LEU A 250 -10.67 2.01 -0.60
C LEU A 250 -9.60 2.83 0.11
N ARG A 251 -8.54 2.19 0.61
CA ARG A 251 -7.43 2.86 1.28
C ARG A 251 -6.72 3.83 0.35
N ARG A 252 -6.45 3.45 -0.90
CA ARG A 252 -5.87 4.34 -1.92
C ARG A 252 -6.77 5.56 -2.18
N LEU A 253 -8.09 5.38 -2.24
CA LEU A 253 -9.02 6.50 -2.37
C LEU A 253 -8.92 7.44 -1.17
N ALA A 254 -8.87 6.92 0.06
CA ALA A 254 -8.75 7.71 1.27
C ALA A 254 -7.44 8.52 1.32
N GLN A 255 -6.33 7.92 0.91
CA GLN A 255 -5.01 8.57 0.86
C GLN A 255 -4.94 9.64 -0.24
N ARG A 256 -5.56 9.41 -1.40
CA ARG A 256 -5.58 10.36 -2.52
C ARG A 256 -6.48 11.56 -2.30
N PHE A 257 -7.58 11.35 -1.58
CA PHE A 257 -8.62 12.35 -1.36
C PHE A 257 -8.85 12.56 0.15
N PRO A 258 -7.83 13.09 0.88
CA PRO A 258 -7.99 13.45 2.28
C PRO A 258 -9.04 14.58 2.43
N PRO A 259 -9.53 14.85 3.65
CA PRO A 259 -10.65 15.76 3.88
C PRO A 259 -10.48 17.17 3.31
N ASP A 260 -9.26 17.70 3.32
CA ASP A 260 -8.90 19.00 2.76
C ASP A 260 -9.00 19.03 1.24
N ILE A 261 -8.61 17.96 0.56
CA ILE A 261 -8.75 17.81 -0.89
C ILE A 261 -10.22 17.57 -1.26
N GLU A 262 -10.93 16.70 -0.52
CA GLU A 262 -12.37 16.46 -0.73
C GLU A 262 -13.19 17.75 -0.56
N ALA A 263 -12.82 18.62 0.39
CA ALA A 263 -13.50 19.90 0.60
C ALA A 263 -13.45 20.82 -0.64
N GLN A 264 -12.39 20.75 -1.43
CA GLN A 264 -12.17 21.53 -2.64
C GLN A 264 -12.91 20.98 -3.87
N MET A 265 -13.47 19.78 -3.80
CA MET A 265 -14.17 19.14 -4.90
C MET A 265 -15.54 19.73 -5.16
N THR A 266 -15.95 19.74 -6.43
CA THR A 266 -17.32 20.06 -6.82
C THR A 266 -18.31 18.98 -6.36
N SER A 267 -19.60 19.30 -6.33
CA SER A 267 -20.64 18.32 -5.97
C SER A 267 -20.62 17.08 -6.88
N GLU A 268 -20.37 17.25 -8.17
CA GLU A 268 -20.27 16.14 -9.13
C GLU A 268 -19.06 15.24 -8.85
N GLN A 269 -17.91 15.85 -8.51
CA GLN A 269 -16.71 15.09 -8.14
C GLN A 269 -16.93 14.30 -6.84
N LYS A 270 -17.57 14.90 -5.83
CA LYS A 270 -17.94 14.20 -4.59
C LYS A 270 -18.87 13.01 -4.87
N GLN A 271 -19.88 13.19 -5.74
CA GLN A 271 -20.74 12.09 -6.14
C GLN A 271 -19.98 10.95 -6.85
N THR A 272 -19.00 11.30 -7.68
CA THR A 272 -18.15 10.29 -8.33
C THR A 272 -17.30 9.54 -7.30
N LEU A 273 -16.68 10.23 -6.36
CA LEU A 273 -15.92 9.64 -5.26
C LEU A 273 -16.80 8.72 -4.39
N ASP A 274 -18.00 9.20 -4.01
CA ASP A 274 -18.96 8.41 -3.22
C ASP A 274 -19.45 7.16 -3.96
N ARG A 275 -19.60 7.23 -5.27
CA ARG A 275 -19.93 6.07 -6.10
C ARG A 275 -18.81 5.03 -6.07
N LEU A 276 -17.56 5.42 -6.32
CA LEU A 276 -16.40 4.53 -6.27
C LEU A 276 -16.27 3.85 -4.91
N ARG A 277 -16.40 4.61 -3.83
CA ARG A 277 -16.37 4.08 -2.47
C ARG A 277 -17.47 3.06 -2.22
N ARG A 278 -18.69 3.34 -2.69
CA ARG A 278 -19.85 2.44 -2.55
C ARG A 278 -19.65 1.13 -3.31
N GLU A 279 -19.12 1.20 -4.52
CA GLU A 279 -18.86 0.03 -5.36
C GLU A 279 -17.80 -0.86 -4.73
N HIS A 280 -16.68 -0.30 -4.25
CA HIS A 280 -15.65 -1.07 -3.54
C HIS A 280 -16.16 -1.65 -2.21
N ALA A 281 -16.87 -0.85 -1.41
CA ALA A 281 -17.41 -1.31 -0.13
C ALA A 281 -18.46 -2.41 -0.29
N GLY A 282 -19.31 -2.29 -1.32
CA GLY A 282 -20.30 -3.31 -1.66
C GLY A 282 -19.65 -4.63 -2.05
N ALA A 283 -18.68 -4.59 -2.95
CA ALA A 283 -17.96 -5.77 -3.38
C ALA A 283 -17.10 -6.39 -2.25
N LEU A 284 -16.50 -5.57 -1.37
CA LEU A 284 -15.83 -6.07 -0.18
C LEU A 284 -16.79 -6.82 0.74
N LEU A 285 -17.95 -6.24 1.03
CA LEU A 285 -18.98 -6.88 1.86
C LEU A 285 -19.48 -8.19 1.26
N GLU A 286 -19.68 -8.25 -0.06
CA GLU A 286 -20.07 -9.45 -0.78
C GLU A 286 -19.01 -10.55 -0.64
N ASN A 287 -17.73 -10.23 -0.86
CA ASN A 287 -16.62 -11.18 -0.71
C ASN A 287 -16.47 -11.69 0.73
N VAL A 288 -16.58 -10.81 1.73
CA VAL A 288 -16.53 -11.21 3.15
C VAL A 288 -17.69 -12.11 3.52
N THR A 289 -18.90 -11.82 3.03
CA THR A 289 -20.08 -12.65 3.27
C THR A 289 -19.92 -14.02 2.60
N GLY A 290 -19.35 -14.06 1.40
CA GLY A 290 -19.04 -15.28 0.67
C GLY A 290 -18.06 -16.17 1.45
N ILE A 291 -16.96 -15.62 1.94
CA ILE A 291 -15.96 -16.38 2.70
C ILE A 291 -16.50 -16.83 4.06
N GLU A 292 -17.32 -16.04 4.75
CA GLU A 292 -18.03 -16.49 5.95
C GLU A 292 -18.91 -17.71 5.68
N GLY A 293 -19.66 -17.70 4.57
CA GLY A 293 -20.48 -18.83 4.16
C GLY A 293 -19.66 -20.07 3.84
N HIS A 294 -18.53 -19.90 3.17
CA HIS A 294 -17.61 -20.97 2.80
C HIS A 294 -16.98 -21.63 4.04
N ILE A 295 -16.52 -20.83 5.00
CA ILE A 295 -15.95 -21.32 6.26
C ILE A 295 -17.01 -21.97 7.15
N ARG A 296 -18.20 -21.39 7.26
CA ARG A 296 -19.30 -21.96 8.04
C ARG A 296 -19.68 -23.35 7.52
N SER A 297 -19.79 -23.50 6.21
CA SER A 297 -20.08 -24.79 5.58
C SER A 297 -19.01 -25.83 5.84
N ALA A 298 -17.73 -25.41 5.93
CA ALA A 298 -16.60 -26.30 6.09
C ALA A 298 -16.30 -26.69 7.56
N LEU A 299 -16.62 -25.82 8.53
CA LEU A 299 -16.21 -25.99 9.92
C LEU A 299 -17.35 -26.16 10.92
N ASP A 300 -18.61 -26.15 10.45
CA ASP A 300 -19.85 -26.24 11.26
C ASP A 300 -19.85 -25.25 12.46
N THR A 301 -19.32 -24.06 12.23
CA THR A 301 -19.07 -23.05 13.28
C THR A 301 -20.17 -21.99 13.27
N THR A 302 -20.77 -21.68 14.42
CA THR A 302 -21.70 -20.56 14.55
C THR A 302 -20.93 -19.25 14.69
N LEU A 303 -21.27 -18.28 13.84
CA LEU A 303 -20.63 -16.97 13.78
C LEU A 303 -21.45 -15.95 14.59
N ASP A 304 -21.31 -15.92 15.90
CA ASP A 304 -21.94 -14.92 16.75
C ASP A 304 -20.92 -13.85 17.18
N GLY A 305 -20.83 -12.78 16.38
CA GLY A 305 -20.05 -11.60 16.73
C GLY A 305 -20.95 -10.42 17.08
N THR A 306 -20.99 -10.02 18.33
CA THR A 306 -21.91 -8.97 18.85
C THR A 306 -21.26 -7.64 19.22
N GLN A 307 -20.09 -7.32 18.69
CA GLN A 307 -19.49 -6.02 19.01
C GLN A 307 -20.11 -4.90 18.15
N GLN A 308 -20.71 -3.90 18.79
CA GLN A 308 -21.22 -2.72 18.08
C GLN A 308 -20.05 -1.81 17.72
N VAL A 309 -19.81 -1.66 16.42
CA VAL A 309 -18.86 -0.66 15.88
C VAL A 309 -19.68 0.56 15.52
N ASN A 310 -19.47 1.66 16.25
CA ASN A 310 -20.05 2.95 15.87
C ASN A 310 -19.04 3.74 15.05
N PRO A 311 -19.35 4.13 13.82
CA PRO A 311 -18.47 4.96 13.03
C PRO A 311 -18.33 6.33 13.69
N SER A 312 -17.11 6.79 13.90
CA SER A 312 -16.80 8.09 14.48
C SER A 312 -15.67 8.74 13.70
N GLY A 313 -16.01 9.72 12.86
CA GLY A 313 -15.00 10.48 12.15
C GLY A 313 -15.23 10.58 10.64
N PRO A 314 -14.28 11.17 9.91
CA PRO A 314 -14.32 11.21 8.46
C PRO A 314 -14.19 9.79 7.88
N TRP A 315 -14.73 9.58 6.68
CA TRP A 315 -14.73 8.27 6.05
C TRP A 315 -13.31 7.72 5.77
N GLN A 316 -12.32 8.60 5.67
CA GLN A 316 -10.92 8.23 5.49
C GLN A 316 -10.40 7.44 6.70
N ASP A 317 -10.73 7.86 7.92
CA ASP A 317 -10.35 7.17 9.15
C ASP A 317 -11.05 5.81 9.26
N GLU A 318 -12.34 5.75 8.90
CA GLU A 318 -13.10 4.49 8.87
C GLU A 318 -12.52 3.52 7.82
N THR A 319 -12.00 4.04 6.70
CA THR A 319 -11.33 3.23 5.69
C THR A 319 -10.05 2.60 6.23
N GLU A 320 -9.25 3.35 6.98
CA GLU A 320 -8.02 2.81 7.59
C GLU A 320 -8.33 1.71 8.60
N GLN A 321 -9.37 1.92 9.44
CA GLN A 321 -9.83 0.88 10.36
C GLN A 321 -10.35 -0.37 9.64
N LEU A 322 -11.11 -0.19 8.55
CA LEU A 322 -11.58 -1.28 7.72
C LEU A 322 -10.41 -2.08 7.11
N PHE A 323 -9.39 -1.37 6.66
CA PHE A 323 -8.18 -1.99 6.12
C PHE A 323 -7.40 -2.80 7.16
N VAL A 324 -7.25 -2.27 8.38
CA VAL A 324 -6.59 -2.99 9.49
C VAL A 324 -7.34 -4.28 9.83
N GLU A 325 -8.67 -4.23 9.91
CA GLU A 325 -9.49 -5.42 10.18
C GLU A 325 -9.45 -6.43 9.02
N ALA A 326 -9.43 -5.97 7.77
CA ALA A 326 -9.28 -6.83 6.59
C ALA A 326 -7.93 -7.57 6.62
N ARG A 327 -6.84 -6.87 6.94
CA ARG A 327 -5.50 -7.46 7.11
C ARG A 327 -5.46 -8.49 8.24
N HIS A 328 -6.11 -8.20 9.35
CA HIS A 328 -6.20 -9.14 10.47
C HIS A 328 -6.97 -10.40 10.07
N ALA A 329 -8.11 -10.24 9.39
CA ALA A 329 -8.90 -11.36 8.88
C ALA A 329 -8.10 -12.22 7.87
N GLU A 330 -7.36 -11.60 6.94
CA GLU A 330 -6.46 -12.30 6.02
C GLU A 330 -5.43 -13.14 6.78
N THR A 331 -4.77 -12.56 7.78
CA THR A 331 -3.80 -13.26 8.62
C THR A 331 -4.39 -14.47 9.32
N MET A 332 -5.60 -14.34 9.87
CA MET A 332 -6.30 -15.44 10.54
C MET A 332 -6.72 -16.55 9.56
N LEU A 333 -7.14 -16.19 8.35
CA LEU A 333 -7.46 -17.16 7.29
C LEU A 333 -6.24 -17.95 6.84
N VAL A 334 -5.12 -17.26 6.65
CA VAL A 334 -3.84 -17.91 6.30
C VAL A 334 -3.39 -18.87 7.41
N ALA A 335 -3.57 -18.48 8.68
CA ALA A 335 -3.28 -19.36 9.82
C ALA A 335 -4.21 -20.59 9.85
N LEU A 336 -5.50 -20.44 9.53
CA LEU A 336 -6.46 -21.54 9.45
C LEU A 336 -6.03 -22.61 8.41
N LEU A 337 -5.40 -22.17 7.32
CA LEU A 337 -4.90 -23.04 6.25
C LEU A 337 -3.53 -23.68 6.56
N GLY A 338 -2.98 -23.45 7.75
CA GLY A 338 -1.77 -24.12 8.23
C GLY A 338 -0.46 -23.35 8.07
N VAL A 339 -0.51 -22.07 7.70
CA VAL A 339 0.65 -21.19 7.74
C VAL A 339 0.83 -20.70 9.18
N SER A 340 1.98 -20.98 9.80
CA SER A 340 2.25 -20.64 11.21
C SER A 340 2.09 -19.15 11.49
N VAL A 341 1.23 -18.82 12.47
CA VAL A 341 1.16 -17.53 13.11
C VAL A 341 1.47 -17.76 14.59
N ASP A 342 2.55 -17.17 15.08
CA ASP A 342 3.21 -17.54 16.34
C ASP A 342 2.41 -17.32 17.65
N GLU A 343 1.17 -16.81 17.62
CA GLU A 343 0.46 -16.44 18.85
C GLU A 343 -0.92 -17.09 19.04
N VAL A 344 -1.39 -17.94 18.10
CA VAL A 344 -2.76 -18.46 18.16
C VAL A 344 -2.77 -19.94 18.50
N GLN A 345 -3.53 -20.31 19.55
CA GLN A 345 -3.74 -21.73 19.89
C GLN A 345 -4.59 -22.39 18.80
N PRO A 346 -4.15 -23.51 18.20
CA PRO A 346 -4.85 -24.15 17.09
C PRO A 346 -6.32 -24.52 17.37
N ALA A 347 -6.66 -24.80 18.63
CA ALA A 347 -8.02 -25.16 19.01
C ALA A 347 -9.01 -23.97 18.96
N GLU A 348 -8.52 -22.75 19.14
CA GLU A 348 -9.35 -21.53 19.16
C GLU A 348 -9.43 -20.84 17.78
N LEU A 349 -8.55 -21.22 16.86
CA LEU A 349 -8.39 -20.57 15.58
C LEU A 349 -9.67 -20.50 14.73
N PRO A 350 -10.49 -21.56 14.60
CA PRO A 350 -11.76 -21.47 13.88
C PRO A 350 -12.72 -20.42 14.45
N ALA A 351 -12.82 -20.33 15.78
CA ALA A 351 -13.67 -19.36 16.46
C ALA A 351 -13.14 -17.92 16.27
N GLN A 352 -11.81 -17.74 16.31
CA GLN A 352 -11.18 -16.44 16.09
C GLN A 352 -11.34 -15.98 14.64
N VAL A 353 -11.16 -16.86 13.65
CA VAL A 353 -11.44 -16.56 12.24
C VAL A 353 -12.89 -16.09 12.06
N ALA A 354 -13.81 -16.85 12.65
CA ALA A 354 -15.23 -16.52 12.60
C ALA A 354 -15.53 -15.13 13.20
N ALA A 355 -14.95 -14.82 14.35
CA ALA A 355 -15.12 -13.54 15.02
C ALA A 355 -14.51 -12.37 14.19
N CYS A 356 -13.31 -12.55 13.62
CA CYS A 356 -12.67 -11.56 12.78
C CYS A 356 -13.47 -11.25 11.51
N LEU A 357 -13.98 -12.27 10.84
CA LEU A 357 -14.80 -12.10 9.63
C LEU A 357 -16.12 -11.41 9.96
N ALA A 358 -16.79 -11.79 11.04
CA ALA A 358 -18.03 -11.15 11.50
C ALA A 358 -17.80 -9.67 11.86
N GLN A 359 -16.67 -9.35 12.47
CA GLN A 359 -16.29 -7.98 12.77
C GLN A 359 -16.03 -7.18 11.49
N LEU A 360 -15.25 -7.73 10.56
CA LEU A 360 -14.96 -7.10 9.26
C LEU A 360 -16.27 -6.88 8.46
N ARG A 361 -17.16 -7.87 8.39
CA ARG A 361 -18.47 -7.73 7.74
C ARG A 361 -19.27 -6.59 8.33
N LYS A 362 -19.36 -6.51 9.65
CA LYS A 362 -20.13 -5.47 10.32
C LYS A 362 -19.54 -4.07 10.10
N ARG A 363 -18.20 -3.95 10.07
CA ARG A 363 -17.55 -2.68 9.72
C ARG A 363 -17.83 -2.31 8.26
N ALA A 364 -17.74 -3.25 7.33
CA ALA A 364 -18.07 -3.03 5.91
C ALA A 364 -19.53 -2.59 5.72
N GLU A 365 -20.49 -3.20 6.43
CA GLU A 365 -21.90 -2.79 6.44
C GLU A 365 -22.07 -1.35 6.95
N ASN A 366 -21.38 -1.00 8.04
CA ASN A 366 -21.42 0.35 8.60
C ASN A 366 -20.80 1.36 7.64
N TYR A 367 -19.66 1.03 7.05
CA TYR A 367 -19.01 1.87 6.05
C TYR A 367 -19.92 2.11 4.84
N GLN A 368 -20.57 1.08 4.33
CA GLN A 368 -21.52 1.19 3.22
C GLN A 368 -22.68 2.14 3.57
N ARG A 369 -23.22 2.08 4.79
CA ARG A 369 -24.26 3.02 5.25
C ARG A 369 -23.79 4.47 5.24
N LEU A 370 -22.54 4.74 5.59
CA LEU A 370 -21.97 6.10 5.52
C LEU A 370 -21.91 6.65 4.09
N THR A 371 -21.83 5.78 3.08
CA THR A 371 -21.82 6.21 1.67
C THR A 371 -23.22 6.49 1.12
N ILE A 372 -24.27 6.03 1.80
CA ILE A 372 -25.68 6.21 1.38
C ILE A 372 -26.32 7.41 2.09
N ALA A 373 -25.85 7.77 3.29
CA ALA A 373 -26.44 8.82 4.14
C ALA A 373 -26.02 10.26 3.79
N ARG A 374 -25.17 10.45 2.76
CA ARG A 374 -24.76 11.76 2.22
C ARG A 374 -25.38 12.01 0.86
#